data_667b56505249e3fd3e7548ae551ef9d3
#
_entry.id   667b56505249e3fd3e7548ae551ef9d3
#
_cell.length_a   1.000
_cell.length_b   1.000
_cell.length_c   1.000
_cell.angle_alpha   90.00
_cell.angle_beta   90.00
_cell.angle_gamma   90.00
#
_symmetry.space_group_name_H-M   'P 1'
#
loop_
_entity.id
_entity.type
_entity.pdbx_description
1 polymer ?
#
loop_
_entity_poly.entity_id
_entity_poly.type
_entity_poly.pdbx_seq_one_letter_code
_entity_poly.pdbx_strand_id
1 'polypeptide(L)'
;MIWAIVVAAGMDGALSSVVGGLVRRPVIAVPTSVGYGASFGGLAALLAMLNACAPGVSVVNIDNGFGAGVFAARVARRTAR
;
A
#
# COMPACT_ATOMS: atom_id res chain seq x y z
N MET A 1 -5.32 3.85 -18.94
CA MET A 1 -4.93 4.90 -17.98
C MET A 1 -4.96 4.35 -16.58
N ILE A 2 -3.98 4.70 -15.75
CA ILE A 2 -3.88 4.20 -14.37
C ILE A 2 -4.49 5.23 -13.42
N TRP A 3 -5.48 4.82 -12.63
CA TRP A 3 -6.15 5.69 -11.67
C TRP A 3 -5.62 5.52 -10.25
N ALA A 4 -5.17 4.32 -9.91
CA ALA A 4 -4.61 4.00 -8.60
C ALA A 4 -3.66 2.82 -8.73
N ILE A 5 -2.73 2.69 -7.78
CA ILE A 5 -1.74 1.62 -7.76
C ILE A 5 -1.86 0.91 -6.41
N VAL A 6 -1.94 -0.41 -6.44
CA VAL A 6 -1.92 -1.24 -5.23
C VAL A 6 -0.54 -1.86 -5.11
N VAL A 7 0.12 -1.65 -3.97
CA VAL A 7 1.45 -2.19 -3.70
C VAL A 7 1.36 -3.11 -2.49
N ALA A 8 1.67 -4.38 -2.68
CA ALA A 8 1.78 -5.35 -1.59
C ALA A 8 3.26 -5.51 -1.24
N ALA A 9 3.61 -5.28 0.01
CA ALA A 9 4.98 -5.38 0.45
C ALA A 9 5.04 -5.93 1.88
N GLY A 10 5.98 -6.83 2.10
CA GLY A 10 6.25 -7.39 3.41
C GLY A 10 7.55 -6.87 3.98
N MET A 11 8.08 -7.58 4.95
CA MET A 11 9.33 -7.27 5.64
C MET A 11 9.30 -5.87 6.25
N ASP A 12 9.98 -4.90 5.67
CA ASP A 12 10.00 -3.53 6.17
C ASP A 12 9.02 -2.60 5.43
N GLY A 13 8.32 -3.09 4.43
CA GLY A 13 7.32 -2.31 3.70
C GLY A 13 7.88 -1.17 2.85
N ALA A 14 9.17 -1.19 2.54
CA ALA A 14 9.83 -0.06 1.88
C ALA A 14 9.36 0.17 0.45
N LEU A 15 8.87 -0.86 -0.23
CA LEU A 15 8.48 -0.76 -1.64
C LEU A 15 7.37 0.28 -1.86
N SER A 16 6.42 0.38 -0.95
CA SER A 16 5.32 1.33 -1.10
C SER A 16 5.81 2.78 -1.08
N SER A 17 6.82 3.08 -0.26
CA SER A 17 7.41 4.42 -0.22
C SER A 17 8.16 4.74 -1.51
N VAL A 18 8.89 3.77 -2.06
CA VAL A 18 9.60 3.97 -3.32
C VAL A 18 8.62 4.24 -4.46
N VAL A 19 7.57 3.44 -4.56
CA VAL A 19 6.54 3.63 -5.59
C VAL A 19 5.84 4.98 -5.39
N GLY A 20 5.47 5.31 -4.14
CA GLY A 20 4.81 6.57 -3.83
C GLY A 20 5.63 7.79 -4.21
N GLY A 21 6.96 7.69 -4.10
CA GLY A 21 7.85 8.78 -4.50
C GLY A 21 8.00 8.94 -6.01
N LEU A 22 7.65 7.92 -6.80
CA LEU A 22 7.84 7.90 -8.24
C LEU A 22 6.58 8.19 -9.04
N VAL A 23 5.41 8.10 -8.43
CA VAL A 23 4.15 8.20 -9.15
C VAL A 23 3.30 9.34 -8.59
N ARG A 24 2.40 9.86 -9.42
CA ARG A 24 1.44 10.91 -9.02
C ARG A 24 0.06 10.37 -8.68
N ARG A 25 -0.18 9.11 -8.99
CA ARG A 25 -1.48 8.49 -8.71
C ARG A 25 -1.54 8.02 -7.26
N PRO A 26 -2.74 7.92 -6.68
CA PRO A 26 -2.86 7.36 -5.33
C PRO A 26 -2.30 5.95 -5.25
N VAL A 27 -1.56 5.68 -4.19
CA VAL A 27 -0.98 4.37 -3.91
C VAL A 27 -1.68 3.80 -2.69
N ILE A 28 -2.20 2.58 -2.82
CA ILE A 28 -2.80 1.86 -1.72
C ILE A 28 -1.82 0.75 -1.32
N ALA A 29 -1.24 0.88 -0.14
CA ALA A 29 -0.22 -0.03 0.34
C ALA A 29 -0.86 -1.15 1.18
N VAL A 30 -0.52 -2.39 0.86
CA VAL A 30 -0.98 -3.57 1.58
C VAL A 30 0.21 -4.18 2.30
N PRO A 31 0.33 -4.03 3.62
CA PRO A 31 1.37 -4.73 4.35
C PRO A 31 1.05 -6.22 4.35
N THR A 32 2.05 -7.06 4.07
CA THR A 32 1.86 -8.50 4.04
C THR A 32 2.54 -9.14 5.24
N SER A 33 1.99 -10.27 5.68
CA SER A 33 2.58 -11.05 6.76
C SER A 33 3.77 -11.89 6.30
N VAL A 34 4.06 -11.90 5.02
CA VAL A 34 5.18 -12.65 4.45
C VAL A 34 6.49 -11.94 4.77
N GLY A 35 7.47 -12.70 5.24
CA GLY A 35 8.77 -12.18 5.61
C GLY A 35 9.38 -13.04 6.69
N TYR A 36 10.58 -12.70 7.12
CA TYR A 36 11.25 -13.44 8.18
C TYR A 36 11.83 -12.50 9.22
N GLY A 37 12.25 -13.10 10.33
CA GLY A 37 12.90 -12.36 11.40
C GLY A 37 11.90 -11.44 12.09
N ALA A 38 12.21 -10.18 12.14
CA ALA A 38 11.47 -9.19 12.90
C ALA A 38 10.21 -8.68 12.21
N SER A 39 9.70 -9.36 11.18
CA SER A 39 8.48 -8.89 10.49
C SER A 39 7.22 -8.99 11.35
N PHE A 40 7.21 -9.88 12.35
CA PHE A 40 6.12 -10.02 13.32
C PHE A 40 4.74 -10.13 12.65
N GLY A 41 4.60 -11.02 11.65
CA GLY A 41 3.32 -11.23 10.99
C GLY A 41 2.79 -10.03 10.23
N GLY A 42 3.68 -9.18 9.74
CA GLY A 42 3.32 -8.00 8.97
C GLY A 42 3.33 -6.70 9.77
N LEU A 43 3.56 -6.77 11.08
CA LEU A 43 3.54 -5.56 11.92
C LEU A 43 4.64 -4.57 11.52
N ALA A 44 5.85 -5.06 11.23
CA ALA A 44 6.93 -4.19 10.81
C ALA A 44 6.60 -3.45 9.50
N ALA A 45 6.02 -4.17 8.53
CA ALA A 45 5.59 -3.56 7.27
C ALA A 45 4.50 -2.52 7.50
N LEU A 46 3.51 -2.84 8.33
CA LEU A 46 2.43 -1.90 8.65
C LEU A 46 2.97 -0.62 9.29
N LEU A 47 3.83 -0.75 10.29
CA LEU A 47 4.38 0.43 10.97
C LEU A 47 5.26 1.25 10.04
N ALA A 48 6.06 0.62 9.19
CA ALA A 48 6.90 1.32 8.23
C ALA A 48 6.03 2.11 7.23
N MET A 49 4.96 1.50 6.74
CA MET A 49 4.06 2.15 5.79
C MET A 49 3.31 3.31 6.43
N LEU A 50 2.86 3.16 7.68
CA LEU A 50 2.15 4.22 8.38
C LEU A 50 3.05 5.42 8.69
N ASN A 51 4.35 5.20 8.81
CA ASN A 51 5.32 6.24 9.12
C ASN A 51 6.06 6.76 7.88
N ALA A 52 5.71 6.29 6.69
CA ALA A 52 6.38 6.72 5.47
C ALA A 52 6.06 8.19 5.16
N CYS A 53 7.06 8.90 4.66
CA CYS A 53 6.92 10.32 4.32
C CYS A 53 6.37 10.55 2.93
N ALA A 54 6.28 9.53 2.08
CA ALA A 54 5.79 9.70 0.72
C ALA A 54 4.31 10.10 0.71
N PRO A 55 3.95 11.22 0.10
CA PRO A 55 2.54 11.62 0.04
C PRO A 55 1.76 10.76 -0.95
N GLY A 56 0.45 10.69 -0.77
CA GLY A 56 -0.42 9.95 -1.68
C GLY A 56 -0.44 8.46 -1.45
N VAL A 57 0.12 7.98 -0.34
CA VAL A 57 0.11 6.56 0.03
C VAL A 57 -0.88 6.36 1.17
N SER A 58 -1.87 5.52 0.95
CA SER A 58 -2.83 5.08 1.97
C SER A 58 -2.57 3.62 2.30
N VAL A 59 -2.72 3.24 3.56
CA VAL A 59 -2.38 1.90 4.03
C VAL A 59 -3.64 1.19 4.48
N VAL A 60 -3.82 -0.05 4.04
CA VAL A 60 -4.89 -0.92 4.54
C VAL A 60 -4.34 -1.87 5.59
N ASN A 61 -5.20 -2.68 6.18
CA ASN A 61 -4.79 -3.62 7.21
C ASN A 61 -3.88 -4.72 6.62
N ILE A 62 -3.16 -5.41 7.49
CA ILE A 62 -2.24 -6.48 7.09
C ILE A 62 -2.99 -7.54 6.28
N ASP A 63 -2.42 -7.94 5.15
CA ASP A 63 -2.97 -8.95 4.24
C ASP A 63 -4.35 -8.60 3.64
N ASN A 64 -4.81 -7.36 3.76
CA ASN A 64 -6.12 -6.97 3.27
C ASN A 64 -6.08 -6.54 1.80
N GLY A 65 -5.69 -7.44 0.91
CA GLY A 65 -5.70 -7.18 -0.53
C GLY A 65 -7.10 -6.92 -1.07
N PHE A 66 -8.11 -7.57 -0.51
CA PHE A 66 -9.50 -7.34 -0.93
C PHE A 66 -9.92 -5.89 -0.66
N GLY A 67 -9.64 -5.38 0.55
CA GLY A 67 -9.95 -4.00 0.88
C GLY A 67 -9.22 -2.99 0.00
N ALA A 68 -7.94 -3.25 -0.30
CA ALA A 68 -7.16 -2.41 -1.20
C ALA A 68 -7.77 -2.40 -2.60
N GLY A 69 -8.18 -3.56 -3.11
CA GLY A 69 -8.82 -3.67 -4.41
C GLY A 69 -10.15 -2.92 -4.48
N VAL A 70 -10.97 -3.03 -3.46
CA VAL A 70 -12.24 -2.29 -3.38
C VAL A 70 -11.98 -0.78 -3.37
N PHE A 71 -11.01 -0.32 -2.59
CA PHE A 71 -10.68 1.10 -2.52
C PHE A 71 -10.18 1.60 -3.87
N ALA A 72 -9.27 0.87 -4.51
CA ALA A 72 -8.76 1.23 -5.83
C ALA A 72 -9.88 1.30 -6.87
N ALA A 73 -10.81 0.34 -6.84
CA ALA A 73 -11.95 0.33 -7.74
C ALA A 73 -12.86 1.54 -7.53
N ARG A 74 -13.07 1.95 -6.30
CA ARG A 74 -13.89 3.13 -6.00
C ARG A 74 -13.21 4.41 -6.47
N VAL A 75 -11.90 4.52 -6.34
CA VAL A 75 -11.14 5.65 -6.86
C VAL A 75 -11.28 5.72 -8.38
N ALA A 76 -11.07 4.59 -9.06
CA ALA A 76 -11.17 4.53 -10.51
C ALA A 76 -12.58 4.87 -11.01
N ARG A 77 -13.59 4.35 -10.34
CA ARG A 77 -14.98 4.61 -10.71
C ARG A 77 -15.34 6.09 -10.56
N ARG A 78 -14.83 6.72 -9.51
CA ARG A 78 -15.11 8.12 -9.25
C ARG A 78 -14.46 9.03 -10.29
N THR A 79 -13.25 8.71 -10.70
CA THR A 79 -12.50 9.50 -11.67
C THR A 79 -12.93 9.24 -13.11
N ALA A 80 -13.60 8.12 -13.38
CA ALA A 80 -14.09 7.77 -14.71
C ALA A 80 -15.39 8.50 -15.10
N ARG A 81 -15.98 9.23 -14.20
CA ARG A 81 -17.21 9.96 -14.46
C ARG A 81 -16.97 11.28 -15.20
#